data_830f44774fa284aa0d94a04a498e37e8
#
_entry.id   830f44774fa284aa0d94a04a498e37e8
#
_cell.length_a   1.000
_cell.length_b   1.000
_cell.length_c   1.000
_cell.angle_alpha   90.00
_cell.angle_beta   90.00
_cell.angle_gamma   90.00
#
_symmetry.space_group_name_H-M   'P 1'
#
loop_
_entity.id
_entity.type
_entity.pdbx_description
1 polymer ?
#
loop_
_entity_poly.entity_id
_entity_poly.type
_entity_poly.pdbx_seq_one_letter_code
_entity_poly.pdbx_strand_id
1 'polypeptide(L)'
;MNCLTDTHALLWWFTDSPKISPKATNLFDKCEKGEITIFIPSIVVAEALSVFDKKRISFNFKKLFKQINDSENFVLVALDYPILQKMVDLKDIPELHDKIIVSTAMYLNLPIITKDKHLQTLSYIKTIW
;
A
#
# COMPACT_ATOMS: atom_id res chain seq x y z
N MET A 1 -5.96 12.78 -7.84
CA MET A 1 -4.96 12.60 -6.79
C MET A 1 -4.47 11.15 -6.81
N ASN A 2 -3.17 10.95 -6.89
CA ASN A 2 -2.58 9.62 -6.82
C ASN A 2 -2.20 9.27 -5.38
N CYS A 3 -2.20 8.00 -5.05
CA CYS A 3 -1.97 7.52 -3.68
C CYS A 3 -1.09 6.28 -3.70
N LEU A 4 -0.51 5.98 -2.54
CA LEU A 4 0.17 4.73 -2.25
C LEU A 4 -0.69 3.94 -1.26
N THR A 5 -0.76 2.63 -1.39
CA THR A 5 -1.51 1.80 -0.45
C THR A 5 -0.59 1.04 0.49
N ASP A 6 -1.03 0.84 1.72
CA ASP A 6 -0.41 -0.14 2.62
C ASP A 6 -1.02 -1.53 2.43
N THR A 7 -0.50 -2.50 3.19
CA THR A 7 -0.88 -3.92 3.03
C THR A 7 -2.35 -4.16 3.38
N HIS A 8 -2.81 -3.67 4.53
CA HIS A 8 -4.16 -3.94 5.00
C HIS A 8 -5.22 -3.27 4.13
N ALA A 9 -4.99 -2.02 3.71
CA ALA A 9 -5.94 -1.31 2.84
C ALA A 9 -6.15 -2.06 1.53
N LEU A 10 -5.07 -2.50 0.89
CA LEU A 10 -5.16 -3.29 -0.35
C LEU A 10 -5.93 -4.60 -0.14
N LEU A 11 -5.57 -5.36 0.90
CA LEU A 11 -6.19 -6.65 1.18
C LEU A 11 -7.67 -6.50 1.53
N TRP A 12 -8.02 -5.51 2.33
CA TRP A 12 -9.42 -5.30 2.70
C TRP A 12 -10.28 -4.87 1.52
N TRP A 13 -9.73 -4.06 0.62
CA TRP A 13 -10.46 -3.73 -0.61
C TRP A 13 -10.61 -4.95 -1.51
N PHE A 14 -9.52 -5.69 -1.74
CA PHE A 14 -9.53 -6.84 -2.63
C PHE A 14 -10.45 -7.97 -2.14
N THR A 15 -10.63 -8.11 -0.84
CA THR A 15 -11.47 -9.14 -0.21
C THR A 15 -12.86 -8.64 0.18
N ASP A 16 -13.22 -7.42 -0.19
CA ASP A 16 -14.48 -6.76 0.20
C ASP A 16 -14.72 -6.77 1.71
N SER A 17 -13.65 -6.55 2.48
CA SER A 17 -13.72 -6.55 3.94
C SER A 17 -14.48 -5.31 4.46
N PRO A 18 -15.37 -5.47 5.47
CA PRO A 18 -16.02 -4.32 6.11
C PRO A 18 -15.07 -3.45 6.93
N LYS A 19 -13.82 -3.88 7.12
CA LYS A 19 -12.80 -3.11 7.86
C LYS A 19 -12.27 -1.91 7.08
N ILE A 20 -12.44 -1.88 5.75
CA ILE A 20 -11.99 -0.76 4.93
C ILE A 20 -12.89 0.46 5.15
N SER A 21 -12.30 1.65 5.21
CA SER A 21 -13.08 2.89 5.38
C SER A 21 -13.79 3.29 4.08
N PRO A 22 -14.91 4.07 4.18
CA PRO A 22 -15.56 4.60 2.98
C PRO A 22 -14.62 5.46 2.12
N LYS A 23 -13.75 6.23 2.74
CA LYS A 23 -12.76 7.08 2.04
C LYS A 23 -11.78 6.24 1.23
N ALA A 24 -11.23 5.19 1.84
CA ALA A 24 -10.31 4.28 1.17
C ALA A 24 -11.03 3.54 0.03
N THR A 25 -12.22 3.01 0.27
CA THR A 25 -13.03 2.35 -0.76
C THR A 25 -13.25 3.26 -1.96
N ASN A 26 -13.59 4.52 -1.72
CA ASN A 26 -13.80 5.49 -2.80
C ASN A 26 -12.55 5.68 -3.67
N LEU A 27 -11.37 5.73 -3.05
CA LEU A 27 -10.11 5.86 -3.80
C LEU A 27 -9.82 4.63 -4.66
N PHE A 28 -10.02 3.43 -4.13
CA PHE A 28 -9.85 2.22 -4.91
C PHE A 28 -10.86 2.14 -6.07
N ASP A 29 -12.11 2.53 -5.84
CA ASP A 29 -13.13 2.56 -6.89
C ASP A 29 -12.76 3.56 -7.99
N LYS A 30 -12.24 4.72 -7.64
CA LYS A 30 -11.74 5.71 -8.61
C LYS A 30 -10.57 5.16 -9.42
N CYS A 31 -9.70 4.41 -8.77
CA CYS A 31 -8.58 3.75 -9.45
C CYS A 31 -9.09 2.74 -10.50
N GLU A 32 -10.06 1.93 -10.14
CA GLU A 32 -10.68 0.99 -11.09
C GLU A 32 -11.30 1.69 -12.30
N LYS A 33 -11.86 2.88 -12.09
CA LYS A 33 -12.45 3.70 -13.18
C LYS A 33 -11.41 4.46 -13.99
N GLY A 34 -10.13 4.36 -13.63
CA GLY A 34 -9.07 5.08 -14.33
C GLY A 34 -8.95 6.55 -13.97
N GLU A 35 -9.61 7.00 -12.90
CA GLU A 35 -9.59 8.42 -12.49
C GLU A 35 -8.36 8.80 -11.68
N ILE A 36 -7.79 7.85 -10.95
CA ILE A 36 -6.54 8.02 -10.17
C ILE A 36 -5.65 6.80 -10.34
N THR A 37 -4.38 6.94 -9.97
CA THR A 37 -3.44 5.83 -9.91
C THR A 37 -3.14 5.48 -8.45
N ILE A 38 -3.21 4.20 -8.10
CA ILE A 38 -2.77 3.68 -6.81
C ILE A 38 -1.47 2.91 -7.01
N PHE A 39 -0.42 3.34 -6.32
CA PHE A 39 0.88 2.68 -6.33
C PHE A 39 0.93 1.65 -5.22
N ILE A 40 1.41 0.46 -5.55
CA ILE A 40 1.51 -0.68 -4.64
C ILE A 40 2.98 -1.01 -4.44
N PRO A 41 3.57 -0.71 -3.27
CA PRO A 41 4.94 -1.15 -3.00
C PRO A 41 5.04 -2.67 -3.07
N SER A 42 6.10 -3.19 -3.67
CA SER A 42 6.29 -4.64 -3.79
C SER A 42 6.31 -5.33 -2.43
N ILE A 43 6.78 -4.64 -1.38
CA ILE A 43 6.78 -5.18 -0.01
C ILE A 43 5.35 -5.44 0.50
N VAL A 44 4.37 -4.69 0.05
CA VAL A 44 2.96 -4.91 0.42
C VAL A 44 2.49 -6.29 -0.01
N VAL A 45 2.82 -6.70 -1.22
CA VAL A 45 2.49 -8.04 -1.72
C VAL A 45 3.27 -9.12 -0.98
N ALA A 46 4.56 -8.89 -0.73
CA ALA A 46 5.40 -9.82 0.02
C ALA A 46 4.90 -10.01 1.46
N GLU A 47 4.48 -8.94 2.12
CA GLU A 47 3.90 -9.01 3.46
C GLU A 47 2.57 -9.79 3.44
N ALA A 48 1.72 -9.54 2.46
CA ALA A 48 0.47 -10.27 2.30
C ALA A 48 0.71 -11.78 2.15
N LEU A 49 1.66 -12.18 1.30
CA LEU A 49 2.05 -13.58 1.16
C LEU A 49 2.47 -14.19 2.51
N SER A 50 3.32 -13.48 3.26
CA SER A 50 3.80 -13.94 4.56
C SER A 50 2.65 -14.10 5.57
N VAL A 51 1.74 -13.14 5.64
CA VAL A 51 0.60 -13.17 6.58
C VAL A 51 -0.32 -14.35 6.28
N PHE A 52 -0.69 -14.56 5.03
CA PHE A 52 -1.59 -15.65 4.66
C PHE A 52 -0.95 -17.02 4.84
N ASP A 53 0.35 -17.17 4.56
CA ASP A 53 1.09 -18.40 4.82
C ASP A 53 1.09 -18.74 6.32
N LYS A 54 1.40 -17.78 7.18
CA LYS A 54 1.44 -17.97 8.63
C LYS A 54 0.08 -18.35 9.20
N LYS A 55 -0.99 -17.75 8.68
CA LYS A 55 -2.36 -18.04 9.12
C LYS A 55 -2.96 -19.23 8.43
N ARG A 56 -2.26 -19.85 7.49
CA ARG A 56 -2.75 -20.97 6.67
C ARG A 56 -4.09 -20.65 5.99
N ILE A 57 -4.25 -19.40 5.55
CA ILE A 57 -5.44 -18.93 4.86
C ILE A 57 -5.18 -18.97 3.36
N SER A 58 -6.10 -19.56 2.61
CA SER A 58 -6.06 -19.53 1.16
C SER A 58 -6.41 -18.14 0.65
N PHE A 59 -5.60 -17.60 -0.27
CA PHE A 59 -5.83 -16.33 -0.91
C PHE A 59 -5.46 -16.43 -2.38
N ASN A 60 -6.28 -15.84 -3.24
CA ASN A 60 -6.08 -15.94 -4.68
C ASN A 60 -5.10 -14.86 -5.19
N PHE A 61 -3.79 -15.11 -5.00
CA PHE A 61 -2.73 -14.20 -5.47
C PHE A 61 -2.69 -14.09 -6.98
N LYS A 62 -3.01 -15.15 -7.72
CA LYS A 62 -3.05 -15.10 -9.18
C LYS A 62 -4.09 -14.10 -9.68
N LYS A 63 -5.25 -14.04 -9.02
CA LYS A 63 -6.30 -13.05 -9.35
C LYS A 63 -5.82 -11.63 -9.02
N LEU A 64 -5.17 -11.44 -7.87
CA LEU A 64 -4.60 -10.14 -7.50
C LEU A 64 -3.56 -9.67 -8.52
N PHE A 65 -2.62 -10.54 -8.90
CA PHE A 65 -1.60 -10.21 -9.88
C PHE A 65 -2.20 -9.91 -11.25
N LYS A 66 -3.20 -10.68 -11.68
CA LYS A 66 -3.89 -10.42 -12.94
C LYS A 66 -4.56 -9.04 -12.92
N GLN A 67 -5.23 -8.70 -11.85
CA GLN A 67 -5.90 -7.40 -11.70
C GLN A 67 -4.89 -6.24 -11.74
N ILE A 68 -3.75 -6.39 -11.07
CA ILE A 68 -2.68 -5.40 -11.11
C ILE A 68 -2.12 -5.26 -12.53
N ASN A 69 -1.83 -6.38 -13.20
CA ASN A 69 -1.24 -6.37 -14.54
C ASN A 69 -2.20 -5.85 -15.62
N ASP A 70 -3.48 -6.15 -15.49
CA ASP A 70 -4.50 -5.74 -16.47
C ASP A 70 -4.92 -4.27 -16.31
N SER A 71 -4.60 -3.66 -15.17
CA SER A 71 -4.94 -2.28 -14.88
C SER A 71 -3.77 -1.35 -15.20
N GLU A 72 -4.05 -0.26 -15.91
CA GLU A 72 -3.06 0.80 -16.10
C GLU A 72 -2.92 1.69 -14.87
N ASN A 73 -3.85 1.58 -13.93
CA ASN A 73 -3.97 2.49 -12.79
C ASN A 73 -3.58 1.86 -11.44
N PHE A 74 -3.32 0.56 -11.41
CA PHE A 74 -2.60 -0.08 -10.30
C PHE A 74 -1.16 -0.31 -10.73
N VAL A 75 -0.22 0.34 -10.05
CA VAL A 75 1.20 0.31 -10.44
C VAL A 75 2.03 -0.28 -9.32
N LEU A 76 2.68 -1.40 -9.59
CA LEU A 76 3.60 -2.01 -8.64
C LEU A 76 4.91 -1.22 -8.61
N VAL A 77 5.41 -0.93 -7.40
CA VAL A 77 6.65 -0.18 -7.19
C VAL A 77 7.69 -1.10 -6.55
N ALA A 78 8.78 -1.35 -7.28
CA ALA A 78 9.88 -2.15 -6.76
C ALA A 78 10.64 -1.42 -5.65
N LEU A 79 11.14 -2.18 -4.68
CA LEU A 79 12.05 -1.66 -3.67
C LEU A 79 13.45 -1.54 -4.32
N ASP A 80 13.82 -0.32 -4.68
CA ASP A 80 15.07 -0.05 -5.39
C ASP A 80 15.95 0.95 -4.63
N TYR A 81 17.08 1.31 -5.23
CA TYR A 81 18.11 2.09 -4.58
C TYR A 81 17.64 3.45 -4.06
N PRO A 82 16.89 4.29 -4.80
CA PRO A 82 16.44 5.58 -4.28
C PRO A 82 15.54 5.45 -3.04
N ILE A 83 14.72 4.41 -2.97
CA ILE A 83 13.86 4.15 -1.82
C ILE A 83 14.70 3.72 -0.63
N LEU A 84 15.70 2.85 -0.84
CA LEU A 84 16.65 2.45 0.21
C LEU A 84 17.38 3.65 0.81
N GLN A 85 17.76 4.62 -0.02
CA GLN A 85 18.39 5.86 0.45
C GLN A 85 17.48 6.65 1.38
N LYS A 86 16.17 6.72 1.08
CA LYS A 86 15.19 7.39 1.96
C LYS A 86 15.07 6.70 3.31
N MET A 87 15.19 5.37 3.36
CA MET A 87 15.07 4.60 4.60
C MET A 87 16.13 4.97 5.64
N VAL A 88 17.32 5.39 5.20
CA VAL A 88 18.45 5.70 6.11
C VAL A 88 18.07 6.80 7.10
N ASP A 89 17.26 7.77 6.68
CA ASP A 89 16.92 8.93 7.52
C ASP A 89 15.68 8.72 8.37
N LEU A 90 14.95 7.60 8.21
CA LEU A 90 13.74 7.33 8.97
C LEU A 90 14.07 6.61 10.28
N LYS A 91 14.21 7.38 11.36
CA LYS A 91 14.60 6.88 12.69
C LYS A 91 13.42 6.56 13.60
N ASP A 92 12.25 7.11 13.31
CA ASP A 92 11.05 7.02 14.13
C ASP A 92 10.07 5.93 13.68
N ILE A 93 10.46 5.09 12.74
CA ILE A 93 9.67 3.96 12.25
C ILE A 93 10.47 2.67 12.47
N PRO A 94 10.20 1.91 13.55
CA PRO A 94 11.02 0.74 13.87
C PRO A 94 10.68 -0.49 13.03
N GLU A 95 9.48 -0.62 12.51
CA GLU A 95 9.03 -1.78 11.78
C GLU A 95 9.45 -1.68 10.30
N LEU A 96 10.06 -2.75 9.79
CA LEU A 96 10.70 -2.74 8.46
C LEU A 96 9.70 -2.47 7.32
N HIS A 97 8.55 -3.15 7.34
CA HIS A 97 7.56 -3.00 6.26
C HIS A 97 7.01 -1.57 6.21
N ASP A 98 6.71 -1.00 7.37
CA ASP A 98 6.24 0.38 7.47
C ASP A 98 7.29 1.37 7.00
N LYS A 99 8.56 1.13 7.35
CA LYS A 99 9.68 1.98 6.91
C LYS A 99 9.79 1.99 5.37
N ILE A 100 9.64 0.84 4.75
CA ILE A 100 9.68 0.72 3.29
C ILE A 100 8.49 1.43 2.65
N ILE A 101 7.29 1.25 3.19
CA ILE A 101 6.07 1.90 2.69
C ILE A 101 6.20 3.42 2.77
N VAL A 102 6.62 3.93 3.92
CA VAL A 102 6.79 5.38 4.13
C VAL A 102 7.90 5.94 3.23
N SER A 103 9.02 5.24 3.11
CA SER A 103 10.12 5.65 2.23
C SER A 103 9.68 5.72 0.77
N THR A 104 8.87 4.76 0.32
CA THR A 104 8.32 4.75 -1.03
C THR A 104 7.41 5.95 -1.25
N ALA A 105 6.53 6.25 -0.29
CA ALA A 105 5.64 7.40 -0.34
C ALA A 105 6.42 8.72 -0.40
N MET A 106 7.48 8.85 0.38
CA MET A 106 8.35 10.02 0.36
C MET A 106 9.04 10.18 -1.00
N TYR A 107 9.58 9.10 -1.54
CA TYR A 107 10.25 9.12 -2.83
C TYR A 107 9.30 9.54 -3.97
N LEU A 108 8.07 9.04 -3.95
CA LEU A 108 7.06 9.35 -4.96
C LEU A 108 6.26 10.61 -4.64
N ASN A 109 6.42 11.18 -3.46
CA ASN A 109 5.66 12.33 -2.97
C ASN A 109 4.14 12.09 -3.01
N LEU A 110 3.72 10.98 -2.42
CA LEU A 110 2.32 10.52 -2.42
C LEU A 110 1.78 10.36 -1.01
N PRO A 111 0.48 10.59 -0.78
CA PRO A 111 -0.18 10.20 0.46
C PRO A 111 -0.36 8.69 0.51
N ILE A 112 -0.46 8.15 1.72
CA ILE A 112 -0.63 6.72 1.98
C ILE A 112 -2.06 6.44 2.42
N ILE A 113 -2.71 5.48 1.79
CA ILE A 113 -3.98 4.91 2.26
C ILE A 113 -3.64 3.93 3.37
N THR A 114 -3.93 4.29 4.63
CA THR A 114 -3.58 3.47 5.79
C THR A 114 -4.48 3.74 6.98
N LYS A 115 -4.83 2.68 7.71
CA LYS A 115 -5.49 2.76 9.02
C LYS A 115 -4.49 2.91 10.16
N ASP A 116 -3.22 2.69 9.92
CA ASP A 116 -2.18 2.66 10.96
C ASP A 116 -2.08 4.01 11.68
N LYS A 117 -2.37 4.01 12.99
CA LYS A 117 -2.40 5.23 13.79
C LYS A 117 -1.01 5.84 13.99
N HIS A 118 0.04 5.02 14.03
CA HIS A 118 1.40 5.54 14.13
C HIS A 118 1.77 6.32 12.86
N LEU A 119 1.48 5.77 11.69
CA LEU A 119 1.74 6.45 10.44
C LEU A 119 0.93 7.75 10.32
N GLN A 120 -0.30 7.76 10.83
CA GLN A 120 -1.14 8.96 10.83
C GLN A 120 -0.57 10.09 11.69
N THR A 121 0.30 9.79 12.66
CA THR A 121 0.94 10.82 13.51
C THR A 121 2.17 11.46 12.89
N LEU A 122 2.73 10.90 11.82
CA LEU A 122 3.95 11.40 11.21
C LEU A 122 3.69 12.71 10.48
N SER A 123 4.45 13.76 10.83
CA SER A 123 4.24 15.11 10.30
C SER A 123 4.65 15.26 8.83
N TYR A 124 5.54 14.41 8.34
CA TYR A 124 6.13 14.51 7.00
C TYR A 124 5.43 13.62 5.96
N ILE A 125 4.36 12.93 6.34
CA ILE A 125 3.58 12.05 5.48
C ILE A 125 2.10 12.42 5.60
N LYS A 126 1.39 12.47 4.48
CA LYS A 126 -0.07 12.55 4.49
C LYS A 126 -0.65 11.14 4.46
N THR A 127 -1.68 10.91 5.24
CA THR A 127 -2.41 9.65 5.26
C THR A 127 -3.88 9.87 4.97
N ILE A 128 -4.53 8.86 4.40
CA ILE A 128 -5.96 8.88 4.07
C ILE A 128 -6.59 7.63 4.65
N TRP A 129 -7.67 7.84 5.42
CA TRP A 129 -8.47 6.73 5.94
C TRP A 129 -9.90 7.14 6.23
#